data_db9db7a35f38fcab11a19525c622f7fa
#
_entry.id   db9db7a35f38fcab11a19525c622f7fa
#
_cell.length_a   1.000
_cell.length_b   1.000
_cell.length_c   1.000
_cell.angle_alpha   90.00
_cell.angle_beta   90.00
_cell.angle_gamma   90.00
#
_symmetry.space_group_name_H-M   'P 1'
#
loop_
_entity.id
_entity.type
_entity.pdbx_description
1 polymer ?
#
loop_
_entity_poly.entity_id
_entity_poly.type
_entity_poly.pdbx_seq_one_letter_code
_entity_poly.pdbx_strand_id
1 'polypeptide(L)'
;MPKRTQEELAMLQELILAYLSNVRMIILYGSYARGEQVIWDESYDERGVLTYYQSDLDILVICDTGDPIKAENHARDVIVPKYDKRMEGRRHPTPPQIIVESTVTINRAMRRKHYFFYEIMKDGILLYDDGTFQIGKPEKLPYREIKQYAEEEYVGCFGMGEGFLRHGYLDKEEENYKLGSFELHQACERYYKAYMLVYGGTRPKSHKLDVLGTMAKSRSRGFANVFPINTPEDKESFDKLCRAYIEARYNRLFTVSKEQYEYMLARTEVLREVTIRECAARIAYYDKMIEKEEKGGRK
;
A
#
# COMPACT_ATOMS: atom_id res chain seq x y z
N MET A 1 -14.87 -18.30 4.60
CA MET A 1 -14.27 -17.81 3.34
C MET A 1 -14.97 -18.48 2.15
N PRO A 2 -15.40 -17.73 1.09
CA PRO A 2 -16.06 -18.30 -0.09
C PRO A 2 -15.17 -19.31 -0.81
N LYS A 3 -15.79 -20.35 -1.44
CA LYS A 3 -15.08 -21.41 -2.16
C LYS A 3 -14.13 -20.85 -3.24
N ARG A 4 -14.61 -19.85 -3.99
CA ARG A 4 -13.82 -19.16 -5.00
C ARG A 4 -12.51 -18.57 -4.43
N THR A 5 -12.60 -17.86 -3.30
CA THR A 5 -11.43 -17.26 -2.64
C THR A 5 -10.45 -18.34 -2.17
N GLN A 6 -10.94 -19.49 -1.71
CA GLN A 6 -10.08 -20.63 -1.35
C GLN A 6 -9.31 -21.17 -2.55
N GLU A 7 -9.97 -21.27 -3.74
CA GLU A 7 -9.31 -21.67 -4.98
C GLU A 7 -8.25 -20.66 -5.45
N GLU A 8 -8.57 -19.36 -5.35
CA GLU A 8 -7.64 -18.28 -5.68
C GLU A 8 -6.41 -18.29 -4.76
N LEU A 9 -6.61 -18.48 -3.47
CA LEU A 9 -5.52 -18.60 -2.49
C LEU A 9 -4.67 -19.87 -2.69
N ALA A 10 -5.27 -21.00 -2.97
CA ALA A 10 -4.55 -22.24 -3.24
C ALA A 10 -3.64 -22.11 -4.49
N MET A 11 -4.15 -21.47 -5.54
CA MET A 11 -3.38 -21.20 -6.75
C MET A 11 -2.24 -20.22 -6.48
N LEU A 12 -2.49 -19.16 -5.71
CA LEU A 12 -1.47 -18.18 -5.35
C LEU A 12 -0.38 -18.80 -4.49
N GLN A 13 -0.74 -19.65 -3.52
CA GLN A 13 0.19 -20.42 -2.71
C GLN A 13 1.07 -21.35 -3.56
N GLU A 14 0.49 -22.07 -4.52
CA GLU A 14 1.24 -22.93 -5.47
C GLU A 14 2.28 -22.11 -6.22
N LEU A 15 1.89 -20.95 -6.77
CA LEU A 15 2.80 -20.07 -7.51
C LEU A 15 3.90 -19.50 -6.60
N ILE A 16 3.59 -19.08 -5.40
CA ILE A 16 4.57 -18.59 -4.44
C ILE A 16 5.61 -19.66 -4.15
N LEU A 17 5.19 -20.89 -3.85
CA LEU A 17 6.11 -21.99 -3.54
C LEU A 17 6.91 -22.44 -4.77
N ALA A 18 6.40 -22.29 -5.98
CA ALA A 18 7.11 -22.64 -7.21
C ALA A 18 8.16 -21.60 -7.64
N TYR A 19 7.96 -20.31 -7.31
CA TYR A 19 8.80 -19.22 -7.83
C TYR A 19 9.58 -18.43 -6.76
N LEU A 20 9.32 -18.67 -5.48
CA LEU A 20 10.16 -18.17 -4.39
C LEU A 20 10.86 -19.32 -3.68
N SER A 21 12.15 -19.17 -3.44
CA SER A 21 12.94 -20.15 -2.71
C SER A 21 12.92 -19.88 -1.19
N ASN A 22 13.13 -20.95 -0.41
CA ASN A 22 13.25 -20.87 1.06
C ASN A 22 12.05 -20.19 1.75
N VAL A 23 10.85 -20.40 1.22
CA VAL A 23 9.60 -19.95 1.86
C VAL A 23 9.39 -20.74 3.15
N ARG A 24 9.24 -20.05 4.26
CA ARG A 24 8.98 -20.62 5.59
C ARG A 24 7.50 -20.57 5.94
N MET A 25 6.86 -19.44 5.68
CA MET A 25 5.44 -19.25 5.95
C MET A 25 4.76 -18.39 4.89
N ILE A 26 3.47 -18.63 4.68
CA ILE A 26 2.59 -17.79 3.89
C ILE A 26 1.37 -17.48 4.74
N ILE A 27 1.06 -16.19 4.94
CA ILE A 27 0.00 -15.72 5.81
C ILE A 27 -0.90 -14.78 5.01
N LEU A 28 -2.21 -15.09 4.95
CA LEU A 28 -3.24 -14.15 4.48
C LEU A 28 -3.55 -13.17 5.62
N TYR A 29 -3.55 -11.87 5.33
CA TYR A 29 -3.93 -10.84 6.29
C TYR A 29 -4.91 -9.84 5.66
N GLY A 30 -5.19 -8.73 6.32
CA GLY A 30 -6.05 -7.68 5.78
C GLY A 30 -7.53 -8.01 5.81
N SER A 31 -8.30 -7.44 4.90
CA SER A 31 -9.77 -7.52 4.89
C SER A 31 -10.29 -8.95 4.70
N TYR A 32 -9.64 -9.74 3.85
CA TYR A 32 -10.02 -11.14 3.63
C TYR A 32 -9.81 -12.04 4.85
N ALA A 33 -8.75 -11.79 5.63
CA ALA A 33 -8.50 -12.54 6.86
C ALA A 33 -9.53 -12.21 7.94
N ARG A 34 -9.99 -10.95 8.02
CA ARG A 34 -11.00 -10.48 8.98
C ARG A 34 -12.44 -10.68 8.52
N GLY A 35 -12.68 -11.11 7.28
CA GLY A 35 -14.04 -11.25 6.73
C GLY A 35 -14.72 -9.92 6.38
N GLU A 36 -13.96 -8.86 6.19
CA GLU A 36 -14.41 -7.48 5.90
C GLU A 36 -14.21 -7.08 4.42
N GLN A 37 -13.91 -8.05 3.56
CA GLN A 37 -13.57 -7.80 2.16
C GLN A 37 -14.77 -7.30 1.33
N VAL A 38 -14.48 -6.40 0.40
CA VAL A 38 -15.39 -5.99 -0.68
C VAL A 38 -15.05 -6.80 -1.92
N ILE A 39 -15.98 -7.62 -2.39
CA ILE A 39 -15.76 -8.47 -3.57
C ILE A 39 -15.74 -7.62 -4.84
N TRP A 40 -16.70 -6.71 -4.98
CA TRP A 40 -16.80 -5.77 -6.09
C TRP A 40 -17.80 -4.68 -5.75
N ASP A 41 -17.42 -3.44 -6.01
CA ASP A 41 -18.29 -2.30 -5.81
C ASP A 41 -18.02 -1.24 -6.89
N GLU A 42 -19.07 -0.60 -7.35
CA GLU A 42 -19.05 0.42 -8.40
C GLU A 42 -19.47 1.75 -7.82
N SER A 43 -18.78 2.81 -8.21
CA SER A 43 -19.12 4.18 -7.80
C SER A 43 -18.72 5.16 -8.89
N TYR A 44 -19.29 6.36 -8.87
CA TYR A 44 -18.87 7.43 -9.76
C TYR A 44 -17.91 8.36 -9.03
N ASP A 45 -16.86 8.81 -9.72
CA ASP A 45 -15.95 9.82 -9.20
C ASP A 45 -16.59 11.23 -9.27
N GLU A 46 -15.88 12.25 -8.81
CA GLU A 46 -16.31 13.64 -8.82
C GLU A 46 -16.55 14.22 -10.22
N ARG A 47 -16.07 13.56 -11.26
CA ARG A 47 -16.26 13.91 -12.69
C ARG A 47 -17.41 13.12 -13.32
N GLY A 48 -18.10 12.26 -12.57
CA GLY A 48 -19.12 11.37 -13.06
C GLY A 48 -18.61 10.15 -13.84
N VAL A 49 -17.31 9.82 -13.70
CA VAL A 49 -16.70 8.64 -14.34
C VAL A 49 -16.87 7.45 -13.43
N LEU A 50 -17.35 6.33 -14.02
CA LEU A 50 -17.53 5.08 -13.29
C LEU A 50 -16.18 4.52 -12.84
N THR A 51 -16.09 4.21 -11.55
CA THR A 51 -14.90 3.66 -10.91
C THR A 51 -15.24 2.40 -10.14
N TYR A 52 -14.24 1.58 -9.88
CA TYR A 52 -14.40 0.28 -9.26
C TYR A 52 -13.52 0.14 -8.03
N TYR A 53 -14.08 -0.56 -7.03
CA TYR A 53 -13.31 -0.97 -5.86
C TYR A 53 -13.50 -2.45 -5.58
N GLN A 54 -12.40 -3.13 -5.28
CA GLN A 54 -12.33 -4.51 -4.85
C GLN A 54 -11.21 -4.64 -3.83
N SER A 55 -11.41 -5.44 -2.78
CA SER A 55 -10.34 -5.77 -1.84
C SER A 55 -9.33 -6.71 -2.48
N ASP A 56 -8.05 -6.57 -2.10
CA ASP A 56 -6.95 -7.40 -2.55
C ASP A 56 -6.75 -8.62 -1.64
N LEU A 57 -6.09 -9.68 -2.14
CA LEU A 57 -5.56 -10.75 -1.31
C LEU A 57 -4.22 -10.28 -0.72
N ASP A 58 -4.24 -9.79 0.52
CA ASP A 58 -3.04 -9.35 1.22
C ASP A 58 -2.25 -10.57 1.74
N ILE A 59 -1.08 -10.84 1.18
CA ILE A 59 -0.25 -12.00 1.49
C ILE A 59 1.11 -11.56 2.06
N LEU A 60 1.44 -12.03 3.24
CA LEU A 60 2.79 -11.97 3.79
C LEU A 60 3.50 -13.30 3.53
N VAL A 61 4.62 -13.25 2.82
CA VAL A 61 5.52 -14.39 2.62
C VAL A 61 6.76 -14.20 3.47
N ILE A 62 7.06 -15.14 4.33
CA ILE A 62 8.28 -15.15 5.16
C ILE A 62 9.26 -16.12 4.54
N CYS A 63 10.41 -15.59 4.11
CA CYS A 63 11.48 -16.37 3.47
C CYS A 63 12.77 -16.33 4.29
N ASP A 64 13.57 -17.38 4.18
CA ASP A 64 14.97 -17.33 4.62
C ASP A 64 15.81 -16.73 3.48
N THR A 65 15.89 -15.41 3.43
CA THR A 65 16.56 -14.66 2.36
C THR A 65 17.34 -13.48 2.93
N GLY A 66 18.49 -13.19 2.29
CA GLY A 66 19.29 -12.00 2.59
C GLY A 66 18.78 -10.72 1.89
N ASP A 67 17.91 -10.86 0.87
CA ASP A 67 17.37 -9.74 0.09
C ASP A 67 15.85 -9.87 -0.12
N PRO A 68 15.05 -9.48 0.88
CA PRO A 68 13.60 -9.55 0.78
C PRO A 68 13.04 -8.56 -0.25
N ILE A 69 13.75 -7.46 -0.56
CA ILE A 69 13.32 -6.50 -1.58
C ILE A 69 13.35 -7.15 -2.97
N LYS A 70 14.44 -7.86 -3.28
CA LYS A 70 14.57 -8.58 -4.55
C LYS A 70 13.50 -9.67 -4.66
N ALA A 71 13.25 -10.42 -3.58
CA ALA A 71 12.22 -11.45 -3.54
C ALA A 71 10.82 -10.87 -3.74
N GLU A 72 10.49 -9.73 -3.12
CA GLU A 72 9.22 -9.02 -3.29
C GLU A 72 9.05 -8.48 -4.72
N ASN A 73 10.11 -7.89 -5.29
CA ASN A 73 10.10 -7.48 -6.69
C ASN A 73 9.87 -8.67 -7.63
N HIS A 74 10.51 -9.81 -7.36
CA HIS A 74 10.31 -11.03 -8.14
C HIS A 74 8.87 -11.55 -8.02
N ALA A 75 8.28 -11.51 -6.83
CA ALA A 75 6.88 -11.88 -6.64
C ALA A 75 5.95 -10.99 -7.48
N ARG A 76 6.15 -9.67 -7.45
CA ARG A 76 5.36 -8.72 -8.24
C ARG A 76 5.55 -8.90 -9.74
N ASP A 77 6.80 -9.09 -10.19
CA ASP A 77 7.14 -9.06 -11.62
C ASP A 77 6.95 -10.43 -12.31
N VAL A 78 6.87 -11.53 -11.55
CA VAL A 78 6.74 -12.89 -12.08
C VAL A 78 5.49 -13.61 -11.56
N ILE A 79 5.25 -13.61 -10.25
CA ILE A 79 4.16 -14.39 -9.66
C ILE A 79 2.81 -13.75 -9.97
N VAL A 80 2.67 -12.43 -9.75
CA VAL A 80 1.41 -11.72 -10.01
C VAL A 80 0.97 -11.85 -11.47
N PRO A 81 1.82 -11.63 -12.50
CA PRO A 81 1.41 -11.83 -13.90
C PRO A 81 1.03 -13.28 -14.23
N LYS A 82 1.64 -14.27 -13.59
CA LYS A 82 1.27 -15.68 -13.77
C LYS A 82 -0.07 -16.01 -13.13
N TYR A 83 -0.33 -15.42 -11.97
CA TYR A 83 -1.64 -15.51 -11.32
C TYR A 83 -2.72 -14.87 -12.20
N ASP A 84 -2.51 -13.65 -12.67
CA ASP A 84 -3.45 -12.94 -13.56
C ASP A 84 -3.76 -13.75 -14.82
N LYS A 85 -2.74 -14.33 -15.44
CA LYS A 85 -2.91 -15.21 -16.59
C LYS A 85 -3.78 -16.44 -16.29
N ARG A 86 -3.63 -17.06 -15.11
CA ARG A 86 -4.47 -18.17 -14.67
C ARG A 86 -5.90 -17.76 -14.34
N MET A 87 -6.09 -16.46 -14.05
CA MET A 87 -7.40 -15.87 -13.76
C MET A 87 -8.11 -15.33 -15.00
N GLU A 88 -7.47 -15.34 -16.18
CA GLU A 88 -8.09 -14.89 -17.43
C GLU A 88 -9.45 -15.58 -17.65
N GLY A 89 -10.46 -14.79 -18.03
CA GLY A 89 -11.83 -15.27 -18.23
C GLY A 89 -12.67 -15.39 -16.95
N ARG A 90 -12.12 -15.23 -15.77
CA ARG A 90 -12.91 -15.11 -14.52
C ARG A 90 -13.45 -13.70 -14.36
N ARG A 91 -14.69 -13.61 -13.93
CA ARG A 91 -15.32 -12.31 -13.65
C ARG A 91 -14.74 -11.73 -12.33
N HIS A 92 -14.12 -10.56 -12.40
CA HIS A 92 -13.53 -9.84 -11.23
C HIS A 92 -12.59 -10.74 -10.40
N PRO A 93 -11.46 -11.21 -10.94
CA PRO A 93 -10.47 -11.95 -10.16
C PRO A 93 -9.93 -11.07 -9.05
N THR A 94 -9.67 -11.66 -7.88
CA THR A 94 -9.16 -10.90 -6.73
C THR A 94 -7.67 -10.61 -6.93
N PRO A 95 -7.24 -9.34 -6.99
CA PRO A 95 -5.84 -9.01 -7.19
C PRO A 95 -5.00 -9.39 -5.95
N PRO A 96 -3.81 -9.99 -6.11
CA PRO A 96 -2.94 -10.30 -4.98
C PRO A 96 -2.00 -9.14 -4.67
N GLN A 97 -1.82 -8.84 -3.38
CA GLN A 97 -0.81 -7.95 -2.85
C GLN A 97 0.18 -8.78 -2.02
N ILE A 98 1.40 -8.99 -2.54
CA ILE A 98 2.39 -9.84 -1.90
C ILE A 98 3.48 -8.98 -1.26
N ILE A 99 3.69 -9.12 0.05
CA ILE A 99 4.83 -8.58 0.79
C ILE A 99 5.76 -9.74 1.12
N VAL A 100 7.06 -9.57 0.89
CA VAL A 100 8.06 -10.57 1.25
C VAL A 100 8.98 -10.01 2.33
N GLU A 101 9.12 -10.75 3.43
CA GLU A 101 10.01 -10.40 4.53
C GLU A 101 10.93 -11.56 4.90
N SER A 102 12.12 -11.22 5.42
CA SER A 102 13.04 -12.24 5.89
C SER A 102 12.68 -12.71 7.32
N THR A 103 13.02 -13.96 7.64
CA THR A 103 12.93 -14.49 9.01
C THR A 103 13.59 -13.58 10.05
N VAL A 104 14.74 -12.97 9.67
CA VAL A 104 15.49 -12.04 10.51
C VAL A 104 14.68 -10.74 10.75
N THR A 105 14.06 -10.19 9.69
CA THR A 105 13.22 -9.00 9.80
C THR A 105 12.01 -9.25 10.69
N ILE A 106 11.32 -10.36 10.50
CA ILE A 106 10.16 -10.73 11.32
C ILE A 106 10.53 -10.86 12.78
N ASN A 107 11.60 -11.62 13.10
CA ASN A 107 12.04 -11.77 14.50
C ASN A 107 12.48 -10.44 15.13
N ARG A 108 13.11 -9.55 14.35
CA ARG A 108 13.45 -8.19 14.81
C ARG A 108 12.19 -7.35 15.08
N ALA A 109 11.22 -7.43 14.19
CA ALA A 109 9.94 -6.73 14.31
C ALA A 109 9.16 -7.20 15.55
N MET A 110 9.13 -8.51 15.83
CA MET A 110 8.50 -9.06 17.04
C MET A 110 9.17 -8.53 18.31
N ARG A 111 10.51 -8.57 18.39
CA ARG A 111 11.26 -8.03 19.53
C ARG A 111 11.07 -6.52 19.73
N ARG A 112 10.86 -5.76 18.65
CA ARG A 112 10.60 -4.31 18.68
C ARG A 112 9.11 -3.98 18.80
N LYS A 113 8.25 -4.98 19.01
CA LYS A 113 6.80 -4.81 19.15
C LYS A 113 6.17 -4.06 17.96
N HIS A 114 6.64 -4.38 16.75
CA HIS A 114 6.21 -3.68 15.55
C HIS A 114 4.73 -3.94 15.26
N TYR A 115 3.89 -2.92 15.38
CA TYR A 115 2.44 -3.01 15.37
C TYR A 115 1.86 -3.74 14.13
N PHE A 116 2.35 -3.41 12.94
CA PHE A 116 1.88 -4.03 11.69
C PHE A 116 2.02 -5.56 11.71
N PHE A 117 3.19 -6.06 12.09
CA PHE A 117 3.40 -7.51 12.15
C PHE A 117 2.63 -8.14 13.31
N TYR A 118 2.46 -7.41 14.42
CA TYR A 118 1.59 -7.85 15.51
C TYR A 118 0.16 -8.09 15.01
N GLU A 119 -0.45 -7.13 14.29
CA GLU A 119 -1.81 -7.27 13.73
C GLU A 119 -1.90 -8.45 12.75
N ILE A 120 -0.89 -8.63 11.89
CA ILE A 120 -0.85 -9.78 10.98
C ILE A 120 -0.82 -11.10 11.76
N MET A 121 0.02 -11.21 12.80
CA MET A 121 0.12 -12.45 13.58
C MET A 121 -1.12 -12.72 14.41
N LYS A 122 -1.85 -11.68 14.81
CA LYS A 122 -3.08 -11.79 15.59
C LYS A 122 -4.28 -12.23 14.76
N ASP A 123 -4.49 -11.59 13.60
CA ASP A 123 -5.71 -11.74 12.80
C ASP A 123 -5.47 -12.52 11.50
N GLY A 124 -4.22 -12.83 11.17
CA GLY A 124 -3.84 -13.51 9.93
C GLY A 124 -4.22 -15.00 9.92
N ILE A 125 -4.48 -15.49 8.71
CA ILE A 125 -4.77 -16.90 8.44
C ILE A 125 -3.52 -17.54 7.86
N LEU A 126 -2.95 -18.52 8.55
CA LEU A 126 -1.80 -19.30 8.08
C LEU A 126 -2.23 -20.17 6.89
N LEU A 127 -1.62 -19.94 5.72
CA LEU A 127 -1.84 -20.71 4.51
C LEU A 127 -0.80 -21.84 4.35
N TYR A 128 0.45 -21.55 4.70
CA TYR A 128 1.56 -22.50 4.60
C TYR A 128 2.57 -22.30 5.72
N ASP A 129 3.11 -23.39 6.25
CA ASP A 129 4.21 -23.43 7.23
C ASP A 129 5.06 -24.67 6.94
N ASP A 130 6.37 -24.49 6.76
CA ASP A 130 7.31 -25.61 6.58
C ASP A 130 7.77 -26.24 7.91
N GLY A 131 7.34 -25.67 9.05
CA GLY A 131 7.64 -26.12 10.41
C GLY A 131 9.07 -25.82 10.88
N THR A 132 9.90 -25.16 10.09
CA THR A 132 11.33 -24.90 10.43
C THR A 132 11.56 -23.54 11.06
N PHE A 133 10.61 -22.61 10.93
CA PHE A 133 10.72 -21.25 11.46
C PHE A 133 9.67 -21.02 12.55
N GLN A 134 10.12 -20.59 13.72
CA GLN A 134 9.24 -20.16 14.80
C GLN A 134 9.24 -18.65 14.95
N ILE A 135 8.07 -18.06 14.83
CA ILE A 135 7.87 -16.63 15.09
C ILE A 135 7.88 -16.41 16.60
N GLY A 136 8.68 -15.46 17.07
CA GLY A 136 8.68 -15.04 18.48
C GLY A 136 7.28 -14.57 18.89
N LYS A 137 6.89 -14.80 20.16
CA LYS A 137 5.57 -14.36 20.65
C LYS A 137 5.41 -12.85 20.45
N PRO A 138 4.37 -12.40 19.72
CA PRO A 138 4.11 -10.99 19.54
C PRO A 138 3.68 -10.37 20.87
N GLU A 139 4.39 -9.35 21.33
CA GLU A 139 3.94 -8.51 22.44
C GLU A 139 3.17 -7.32 21.89
N LYS A 140 1.99 -7.07 22.43
CA LYS A 140 1.16 -5.94 22.03
C LYS A 140 1.76 -4.64 22.55
N LEU A 141 1.94 -3.64 21.68
CA LEU A 141 2.18 -2.26 22.10
C LEU A 141 0.87 -1.66 22.65
N PRO A 142 0.93 -0.87 23.75
CA PRO A 142 -0.19 -0.03 24.17
C PRO A 142 -0.65 0.89 23.02
N TYR A 143 -1.96 1.06 22.87
CA TYR A 143 -2.46 1.93 21.80
C TYR A 143 -2.00 3.39 21.94
N ARG A 144 -1.66 3.83 23.13
CA ARG A 144 -1.07 5.16 23.37
C ARG A 144 0.27 5.32 22.66
N GLU A 145 1.15 4.31 22.74
CA GLU A 145 2.46 4.32 22.06
C GLU A 145 2.30 4.21 20.54
N ILE A 146 1.35 3.38 20.08
CA ILE A 146 1.02 3.26 18.65
C ILE A 146 0.54 4.60 18.09
N LYS A 147 -0.36 5.29 18.81
CA LYS A 147 -0.89 6.59 18.41
C LYS A 147 0.23 7.62 18.35
N GLN A 148 1.06 7.72 19.39
CA GLN A 148 2.17 8.66 19.39
C GLN A 148 3.11 8.46 18.20
N TYR A 149 3.50 7.22 17.93
CA TYR A 149 4.33 6.91 16.76
C TYR A 149 3.63 7.30 15.45
N ALA A 150 2.34 7.01 15.31
CA ALA A 150 1.57 7.35 14.11
C ALA A 150 1.49 8.88 13.89
N GLU A 151 1.31 9.67 14.96
CA GLU A 151 1.28 11.13 14.89
C GLU A 151 2.65 11.72 14.51
N GLU A 152 3.75 11.21 15.09
CA GLU A 152 5.12 11.64 14.78
C GLU A 152 5.46 11.36 13.30
N GLU A 153 5.16 10.14 12.79
CA GLU A 153 5.40 9.75 11.40
C GLU A 153 4.50 10.54 10.43
N TYR A 154 3.25 10.83 10.83
CA TYR A 154 2.36 11.68 10.03
C TYR A 154 2.96 13.07 9.85
N VAL A 155 3.32 13.73 10.94
CA VAL A 155 3.90 15.09 10.88
C VAL A 155 5.16 15.12 10.03
N GLY A 156 6.06 14.16 10.22
CA GLY A 156 7.33 14.11 9.49
C GLY A 156 7.13 13.82 8.00
N CYS A 157 6.39 12.76 7.67
CA CYS A 157 6.26 12.30 6.29
C CYS A 157 5.29 13.18 5.48
N PHE A 158 4.14 13.53 6.06
CA PHE A 158 3.15 14.41 5.42
C PHE A 158 3.71 15.83 5.22
N GLY A 159 4.39 16.38 6.22
CA GLY A 159 5.01 17.71 6.13
C GLY A 159 6.05 17.81 5.01
N MET A 160 6.81 16.74 4.74
CA MET A 160 7.68 16.69 3.56
C MET A 160 6.87 16.71 2.25
N GLY A 161 5.74 16.02 2.20
CA GLY A 161 4.81 16.05 1.05
C GLY A 161 4.30 17.46 0.76
N GLU A 162 3.91 18.21 1.81
CA GLU A 162 3.49 19.62 1.69
C GLU A 162 4.61 20.51 1.11
N GLY A 163 5.87 20.26 1.50
CA GLY A 163 7.01 20.95 0.93
C GLY A 163 7.15 20.73 -0.58
N PHE A 164 7.06 19.47 -1.00
CA PHE A 164 7.13 19.10 -2.42
C PHE A 164 5.95 19.65 -3.22
N LEU A 165 4.73 19.57 -2.68
CA LEU A 165 3.54 20.13 -3.35
C LEU A 165 3.65 21.63 -3.54
N ARG A 166 4.15 22.36 -2.55
CA ARG A 166 4.40 23.82 -2.66
C ARG A 166 5.40 24.13 -3.78
N HIS A 167 6.47 23.34 -3.94
CA HIS A 167 7.41 23.49 -5.05
C HIS A 167 6.73 23.18 -6.38
N GLY A 168 5.86 22.19 -6.45
CA GLY A 168 5.04 21.92 -7.63
C GLY A 168 4.18 23.13 -8.05
N TYR A 169 3.63 23.91 -7.13
CA TYR A 169 2.94 25.15 -7.45
C TYR A 169 3.88 26.22 -8.03
N LEU A 170 5.07 26.40 -7.45
CA LEU A 170 6.06 27.34 -7.97
C LEU A 170 6.51 26.96 -9.39
N ASP A 171 6.78 25.69 -9.63
CA ASP A 171 7.13 25.17 -10.96
C ASP A 171 5.99 25.37 -11.98
N LYS A 172 4.70 25.33 -11.54
CA LYS A 172 3.57 25.68 -12.39
C LYS A 172 3.62 27.14 -12.83
N GLU A 173 3.87 28.05 -11.89
CA GLU A 173 3.96 29.50 -12.16
C GLU A 173 5.12 29.81 -13.12
N GLU A 174 6.23 29.07 -13.00
CA GLU A 174 7.43 29.19 -13.85
C GLU A 174 7.34 28.41 -15.16
N GLU A 175 6.21 27.71 -15.41
CA GLU A 175 6.01 26.81 -16.56
C GLU A 175 7.06 25.68 -16.65
N ASN A 176 7.69 25.34 -15.53
CA ASN A 176 8.72 24.31 -15.43
C ASN A 176 8.11 22.91 -15.17
N TYR A 177 7.19 22.48 -16.03
CA TYR A 177 6.38 21.27 -15.83
C TYR A 177 7.21 19.98 -15.71
N LYS A 178 8.39 19.95 -16.29
CA LYS A 178 9.30 18.81 -16.19
C LYS A 178 9.81 18.62 -14.76
N LEU A 179 10.36 19.66 -14.15
CA LEU A 179 10.82 19.62 -12.75
C LEU A 179 9.64 19.45 -11.80
N GLY A 180 8.59 20.23 -11.99
CA GLY A 180 7.39 20.15 -11.18
C GLY A 180 6.76 18.75 -11.16
N SER A 181 6.83 17.98 -12.27
CA SER A 181 6.34 16.60 -12.27
C SER A 181 7.14 15.68 -11.34
N PHE A 182 8.44 15.91 -11.15
CA PHE A 182 9.26 15.23 -10.15
C PHE A 182 8.83 15.64 -8.72
N GLU A 183 8.61 16.93 -8.48
CA GLU A 183 8.14 17.45 -7.20
C GLU A 183 6.77 16.84 -6.82
N LEU A 184 5.83 16.80 -7.77
CA LEU A 184 4.52 16.17 -7.56
C LEU A 184 4.62 14.67 -7.31
N HIS A 185 5.53 13.95 -8.01
CA HIS A 185 5.80 12.55 -7.73
C HIS A 185 6.28 12.37 -6.27
N GLN A 186 7.21 13.21 -5.81
CA GLN A 186 7.71 13.14 -4.43
C GLN A 186 6.61 13.46 -3.42
N ALA A 187 5.74 14.44 -3.69
CA ALA A 187 4.59 14.74 -2.84
C ALA A 187 3.67 13.52 -2.71
N CYS A 188 3.29 12.89 -3.85
CA CYS A 188 2.46 11.68 -3.85
C CYS A 188 3.10 10.53 -3.07
N GLU A 189 4.40 10.28 -3.28
CA GLU A 189 5.13 9.26 -2.54
C GLU A 189 5.05 9.48 -1.02
N ARG A 190 5.22 10.73 -0.57
CA ARG A 190 5.16 11.09 0.85
C ARG A 190 3.76 10.96 1.42
N TYR A 191 2.72 11.34 0.71
CA TYR A 191 1.34 11.17 1.16
C TYR A 191 0.96 9.70 1.32
N TYR A 192 1.25 8.85 0.35
CA TYR A 192 1.03 7.42 0.48
C TYR A 192 1.82 6.82 1.65
N LYS A 193 3.10 7.18 1.81
CA LYS A 193 3.94 6.68 2.90
C LYS A 193 3.46 7.16 4.27
N ALA A 194 2.99 8.41 4.39
CA ALA A 194 2.39 8.93 5.63
C ALA A 194 1.19 8.08 6.04
N TYR A 195 0.28 7.80 5.11
CA TYR A 195 -0.87 6.93 5.38
C TYR A 195 -0.45 5.52 5.84
N MET A 196 0.50 4.89 5.13
CA MET A 196 0.96 3.55 5.45
C MET A 196 1.62 3.46 6.84
N LEU A 197 2.36 4.49 7.23
CA LEU A 197 2.98 4.60 8.55
C LEU A 197 1.94 4.78 9.65
N VAL A 198 0.95 5.66 9.44
CA VAL A 198 -0.15 5.89 10.40
C VAL A 198 -1.02 4.63 10.53
N TYR A 199 -1.31 3.96 9.43
CA TYR A 199 -2.18 2.78 9.43
C TYR A 199 -1.53 1.58 10.10
N GLY A 200 -0.26 1.29 9.82
CA GLY A 200 0.38 0.05 10.25
C GLY A 200 1.82 0.20 10.72
N GLY A 201 2.37 1.42 10.81
CA GLY A 201 3.74 1.64 11.29
C GLY A 201 4.84 1.12 10.34
N THR A 202 4.51 0.69 9.13
CA THR A 202 5.46 0.14 8.16
C THR A 202 5.68 1.10 7.02
N ARG A 203 6.95 1.48 6.79
CA ARG A 203 7.35 2.30 5.66
C ARG A 203 7.52 1.43 4.41
N PRO A 204 6.71 1.62 3.35
CA PRO A 204 6.89 0.91 2.10
C PRO A 204 8.28 1.14 1.52
N LYS A 205 8.89 0.07 1.00
CA LYS A 205 10.21 0.12 0.36
C LYS A 205 10.15 0.67 -1.06
N SER A 206 8.97 0.60 -1.69
CA SER A 206 8.74 1.09 -3.05
C SER A 206 8.76 2.62 -3.14
N HIS A 207 9.19 3.11 -4.30
CA HIS A 207 9.03 4.51 -4.75
C HIS A 207 8.05 4.62 -5.93
N LYS A 208 7.49 3.49 -6.39
CA LYS A 208 6.56 3.46 -7.51
C LYS A 208 5.15 3.83 -7.04
N LEU A 209 4.56 4.86 -7.63
CA LEU A 209 3.25 5.38 -7.22
C LEU A 209 2.12 4.40 -7.46
N ASP A 210 2.16 3.62 -8.54
CA ASP A 210 1.22 2.54 -8.84
C ASP A 210 1.20 1.47 -7.73
N VAL A 211 2.38 1.05 -7.27
CA VAL A 211 2.53 0.10 -6.16
C VAL A 211 2.04 0.71 -4.85
N LEU A 212 2.44 1.94 -4.53
CA LEU A 212 2.01 2.63 -3.30
C LEU A 212 0.50 2.87 -3.28
N GLY A 213 -0.08 3.26 -4.43
CA GLY A 213 -1.52 3.43 -4.60
C GLY A 213 -2.29 2.13 -4.36
N THR A 214 -1.82 1.00 -4.93
CA THR A 214 -2.40 -0.32 -4.69
C THR A 214 -2.34 -0.69 -3.21
N MET A 215 -1.18 -0.49 -2.56
CA MET A 215 -1.03 -0.76 -1.13
C MET A 215 -1.94 0.12 -0.25
N ALA A 216 -2.17 1.38 -0.61
CA ALA A 216 -3.08 2.26 0.13
C ALA A 216 -4.55 1.86 -0.09
N LYS A 217 -4.91 1.55 -1.34
CA LYS A 217 -6.24 1.10 -1.73
C LYS A 217 -6.66 -0.19 -1.01
N SER A 218 -5.74 -1.15 -0.84
CA SER A 218 -6.04 -2.40 -0.12
C SER A 218 -6.42 -2.18 1.36
N ARG A 219 -6.04 -1.05 1.93
CA ARG A 219 -6.31 -0.69 3.33
C ARG A 219 -7.47 0.27 3.52
N SER A 220 -7.74 1.12 2.52
CA SER A 220 -8.88 2.03 2.53
C SER A 220 -9.41 2.29 1.14
N ARG A 221 -10.73 2.11 0.99
CA ARG A 221 -11.49 2.48 -0.19
C ARG A 221 -11.31 3.96 -0.58
N GLY A 222 -10.97 4.83 0.37
CA GLY A 222 -10.73 6.25 0.11
C GLY A 222 -9.69 6.51 -0.98
N PHE A 223 -8.74 5.58 -1.18
CA PHE A 223 -7.70 5.70 -2.21
C PHE A 223 -8.09 5.14 -3.59
N ALA A 224 -9.28 4.56 -3.75
CA ALA A 224 -9.66 3.87 -5.00
C ALA A 224 -9.66 4.80 -6.23
N ASN A 225 -10.06 6.05 -6.04
CA ASN A 225 -10.30 7.02 -7.13
C ASN A 225 -9.31 8.20 -7.13
N VAL A 226 -8.18 8.07 -6.46
CA VAL A 226 -7.18 9.15 -6.40
C VAL A 226 -6.59 9.44 -7.77
N PHE A 227 -6.21 8.40 -8.52
CA PHE A 227 -5.73 8.50 -9.89
C PHE A 227 -6.60 7.60 -10.80
N PRO A 228 -7.79 8.05 -11.20
CA PRO A 228 -8.58 7.30 -12.16
C PRO A 228 -7.89 7.27 -13.52
N ILE A 229 -7.84 6.09 -14.14
CA ILE A 229 -7.16 5.83 -15.43
C ILE A 229 -8.18 5.39 -16.49
N ASN A 230 -9.40 5.95 -16.43
CA ASN A 230 -10.51 5.51 -17.26
C ASN A 230 -10.50 6.12 -18.67
N THR A 231 -9.73 7.19 -18.90
CA THR A 231 -9.47 7.77 -20.23
C THR A 231 -8.01 7.55 -20.62
N PRO A 232 -7.70 7.50 -21.94
CA PRO A 232 -6.32 7.41 -22.41
C PRO A 232 -5.44 8.57 -21.91
N GLU A 233 -5.99 9.77 -21.84
CA GLU A 233 -5.33 11.00 -21.40
C GLU A 233 -4.98 10.94 -19.90
N ASP A 234 -5.92 10.49 -19.07
CA ASP A 234 -5.69 10.28 -17.64
C ASP A 234 -4.60 9.25 -17.41
N LYS A 235 -4.66 8.14 -18.15
CA LYS A 235 -3.67 7.07 -18.07
C LYS A 235 -2.28 7.56 -18.46
N GLU A 236 -2.16 8.28 -19.59
CA GLU A 236 -0.89 8.83 -20.05
C GLU A 236 -0.30 9.80 -19.01
N SER A 237 -1.14 10.70 -18.45
CA SER A 237 -0.73 11.67 -17.44
C SER A 237 -0.24 10.99 -16.15
N PHE A 238 -0.94 9.96 -15.68
CA PHE A 238 -0.51 9.18 -14.52
C PHE A 238 0.77 8.38 -14.80
N ASP A 239 0.88 7.74 -15.97
CA ASP A 239 2.10 7.03 -16.38
C ASP A 239 3.31 7.97 -16.45
N LYS A 240 3.14 9.21 -16.91
CA LYS A 240 4.20 10.24 -16.90
C LYS A 240 4.57 10.64 -15.47
N LEU A 241 3.58 10.84 -14.59
CA LEU A 241 3.85 11.13 -13.17
C LEU A 241 4.66 10.00 -12.53
N CYS A 242 4.30 8.74 -12.77
CA CYS A 242 5.05 7.58 -12.26
C CYS A 242 6.51 7.56 -12.76
N ARG A 243 6.75 7.90 -14.02
CA ARG A 243 8.09 7.93 -14.62
C ARG A 243 8.90 9.16 -14.23
N ALA A 244 8.27 10.25 -13.80
CA ALA A 244 8.92 11.52 -13.47
C ALA A 244 10.03 11.37 -12.44
N TYR A 245 9.91 10.39 -11.52
CA TYR A 245 10.96 10.09 -10.52
C TYR A 245 12.35 9.89 -11.14
N ILE A 246 12.42 9.24 -12.29
CA ILE A 246 13.68 9.00 -13.00
C ILE A 246 13.82 9.94 -14.20
N GLU A 247 12.79 10.00 -15.05
CA GLU A 247 12.90 10.63 -16.36
C GLU A 247 13.00 12.15 -16.28
N ALA A 248 12.35 12.81 -15.33
CA ALA A 248 12.49 14.26 -15.19
C ALA A 248 13.94 14.68 -14.91
N ARG A 249 14.72 13.84 -14.24
CA ARG A 249 16.12 14.13 -13.86
C ARG A 249 17.14 13.73 -14.91
N TYR A 250 16.92 12.61 -15.61
CA TYR A 250 17.96 11.97 -16.42
C TYR A 250 17.62 11.89 -17.92
N ASN A 251 16.33 11.98 -18.30
CA ASN A 251 15.92 11.90 -19.70
C ASN A 251 15.70 13.29 -20.26
N ARG A 252 16.59 13.73 -21.17
CA ARG A 252 16.48 15.04 -21.82
C ARG A 252 15.25 15.20 -22.71
N LEU A 253 14.71 14.08 -23.20
CA LEU A 253 13.54 14.06 -24.09
C LEU A 253 12.22 13.95 -23.32
N PHE A 254 12.27 13.81 -21.99
CA PHE A 254 11.07 13.77 -21.18
C PHE A 254 10.43 15.16 -21.12
N THR A 255 9.17 15.22 -21.55
CA THR A 255 8.37 16.46 -21.57
C THR A 255 7.01 16.21 -20.93
N VAL A 256 6.46 17.23 -20.32
CA VAL A 256 5.13 17.25 -19.73
C VAL A 256 4.40 18.46 -20.28
N SER A 257 3.19 18.29 -20.86
CA SER A 257 2.39 19.41 -21.30
C SER A 257 1.72 20.12 -20.12
N LYS A 258 1.22 21.34 -20.36
CA LYS A 258 0.47 22.09 -19.35
C LYS A 258 -0.75 21.31 -18.83
N GLU A 259 -1.52 20.73 -19.74
CA GLU A 259 -2.72 19.96 -19.42
C GLU A 259 -2.40 18.72 -18.58
N GLN A 260 -1.33 18.00 -18.94
CA GLN A 260 -0.85 16.86 -18.17
C GLN A 260 -0.40 17.28 -16.76
N TYR A 261 0.30 18.41 -16.68
CA TYR A 261 0.75 18.95 -15.39
C TYR A 261 -0.42 19.38 -14.50
N GLU A 262 -1.41 20.05 -15.05
CA GLU A 262 -2.61 20.47 -14.33
C GLU A 262 -3.40 19.26 -13.80
N TYR A 263 -3.51 18.20 -14.59
CA TYR A 263 -4.06 16.91 -14.12
C TYR A 263 -3.24 16.36 -12.96
N MET A 264 -1.91 16.26 -13.10
CA MET A 264 -1.05 15.72 -12.04
C MET A 264 -1.21 16.51 -10.74
N LEU A 265 -1.20 17.84 -10.82
CA LEU A 265 -1.35 18.73 -9.67
C LEU A 265 -2.71 18.52 -8.99
N ALA A 266 -3.79 18.57 -9.74
CA ALA A 266 -5.14 18.36 -9.21
C ALA A 266 -5.30 16.98 -8.54
N ARG A 267 -4.74 15.91 -9.14
CA ARG A 267 -4.79 14.57 -8.55
C ARG A 267 -3.89 14.41 -7.32
N THR A 268 -2.77 15.14 -7.27
CA THR A 268 -1.92 15.20 -6.06
C THR A 268 -2.65 15.85 -4.90
N GLU A 269 -3.45 16.89 -5.16
CA GLU A 269 -4.31 17.51 -4.13
C GLU A 269 -5.41 16.57 -3.65
N VAL A 270 -6.06 15.84 -4.55
CA VAL A 270 -7.02 14.81 -4.16
C VAL A 270 -6.35 13.76 -3.25
N LEU A 271 -5.15 13.29 -3.60
CA LEU A 271 -4.39 12.37 -2.76
C LEU A 271 -4.08 12.97 -1.38
N ARG A 272 -3.69 14.24 -1.35
CA ARG A 272 -3.44 14.98 -0.10
C ARG A 272 -4.67 14.97 0.81
N GLU A 273 -5.83 15.37 0.29
CA GLU A 273 -7.08 15.43 1.06
C GLU A 273 -7.53 14.04 1.55
N VAL A 274 -7.41 13.02 0.69
CA VAL A 274 -7.70 11.64 1.08
C VAL A 274 -6.75 11.20 2.20
N THR A 275 -5.46 11.52 2.10
CA THR A 275 -4.47 11.16 3.13
C THR A 275 -4.80 11.82 4.47
N ILE A 276 -5.15 13.12 4.49
CA ILE A 276 -5.57 13.83 5.71
C ILE A 276 -6.74 13.10 6.37
N ARG A 277 -7.80 12.84 5.60
CA ARG A 277 -9.03 12.21 6.09
C ARG A 277 -8.78 10.82 6.66
N GLU A 278 -8.08 9.99 5.92
CA GLU A 278 -7.84 8.59 6.30
C GLU A 278 -6.87 8.48 7.49
N CYS A 279 -5.84 9.34 7.56
CA CYS A 279 -4.96 9.40 8.72
C CYS A 279 -5.71 9.88 9.98
N ALA A 280 -6.54 10.92 9.86
CA ALA A 280 -7.36 11.41 10.98
C ALA A 280 -8.32 10.33 11.49
N ALA A 281 -8.98 9.61 10.58
CA ALA A 281 -9.87 8.50 10.94
C ALA A 281 -9.12 7.37 11.67
N ARG A 282 -7.90 7.05 11.25
CA ARG A 282 -7.07 6.02 11.90
C ARG A 282 -6.58 6.46 13.27
N ILE A 283 -6.17 7.71 13.43
CA ILE A 283 -5.77 8.28 14.73
C ILE A 283 -6.95 8.27 15.70
N ALA A 284 -8.15 8.68 15.25
CA ALA A 284 -9.36 8.59 16.05
C ALA A 284 -9.76 7.14 16.44
N TYR A 285 -9.44 6.17 15.60
CA TYR A 285 -9.57 4.75 15.96
C TYR A 285 -8.64 4.40 17.14
N TYR A 286 -7.40 4.87 17.14
CA TYR A 286 -6.48 4.64 18.27
C TYR A 286 -6.99 5.24 19.57
N ASP A 287 -7.61 6.43 19.54
CA ASP A 287 -8.23 7.04 20.73
C ASP A 287 -9.32 6.14 21.32
N LYS A 288 -10.20 5.62 20.48
CA LYS A 288 -11.24 4.66 20.92
C LYS A 288 -10.64 3.39 21.53
N MET A 289 -9.51 2.92 21.02
CA MET A 289 -8.85 1.73 21.54
C MET A 289 -8.12 1.99 22.86
N ILE A 290 -7.54 3.19 23.05
CA ILE A 290 -6.97 3.64 24.33
C ILE A 290 -8.06 3.63 25.41
N GLU A 291 -9.22 4.24 25.14
CA GLU A 291 -10.33 4.23 26.10
C GLU A 291 -10.79 2.82 26.49
N LYS A 292 -10.79 1.87 25.53
CA LYS A 292 -11.14 0.48 25.80
C LYS A 292 -10.08 -0.22 26.68
N GLU A 293 -8.79 0.03 26.45
CA GLU A 293 -7.71 -0.50 27.29
C GLU A 293 -7.83 0.00 28.72
N GLU A 294 -8.07 1.30 28.92
CA GLU A 294 -8.22 1.91 30.24
C GLU A 294 -9.45 1.37 31.02
N LYS A 295 -10.57 1.13 30.32
CA LYS A 295 -11.78 0.54 30.92
C LYS A 295 -11.60 -0.95 31.22
N GLY A 296 -10.86 -1.68 30.40
CA GLY A 296 -10.60 -3.12 30.57
C GLY A 296 -9.57 -3.43 31.68
N GLY A 297 -8.62 -2.52 31.92
CA GLY A 297 -7.60 -2.65 33.00
C GLY A 297 -8.11 -2.34 34.40
N ARG A 298 -9.37 -1.88 34.54
CA ARG A 298 -10.01 -1.59 35.85
C ARG A 298 -10.88 -2.74 36.38
N LYS A 299 -10.84 -3.91 35.75
CA LYS A 299 -11.47 -5.16 36.21
C LYS A 299 -10.40 -6.11 36.71
#